data_66711aae1e3bb20f1660f586c1963bdc
#
_entry.id   66711aae1e3bb20f1660f586c1963bdc
#
_cell.length_a   1.000
_cell.length_b   1.000
_cell.length_c   1.000
_cell.angle_alpha   90.00
_cell.angle_beta   90.00
_cell.angle_gamma   90.00
#
_symmetry.space_group_name_H-M   'P 1'
#
loop_
_entity.id
_entity.type
_entity.pdbx_description
1 polymer ?
#
loop_
_entity_poly.entity_id
_entity_poly.type
_entity_poly.pdbx_seq_one_letter_code
_entity_poly.pdbx_strand_id
1 'polypeptide(L)'
;EHKCDSLNIKLLSTYSSPTNARENNLQDLAKLQTEVMNEMTNTHIVSPSKRQELIQATYGIVGCVHEVYRQLGGGLPEYIYQEALAKELTINGYTIHKEMMYHPLYRGTELKSYLKMDLVVETTLGNVIIECKALSRLTEKEHYQVFGYLRGTSWPIALLVNFGSSPRAQIERYYYNNGVIDAF
;
A
#
# COMPACT_ATOMS: atom_id res chain seq x y z
N GLU A 1 -3.87 11.04 18.03
CA GLU A 1 -4.40 11.27 19.41
C GLU A 1 -5.39 12.43 19.48
N HIS A 2 -5.18 13.55 18.77
CA HIS A 2 -6.07 14.74 18.86
C HIS A 2 -7.44 14.63 18.18
N LYS A 3 -7.70 13.66 17.34
CA LYS A 3 -9.02 13.47 16.68
C LYS A 3 -10.01 12.63 17.50
N CYS A 4 -9.52 11.74 18.36
CA CYS A 4 -10.38 10.95 19.24
C CYS A 4 -11.01 11.78 20.38
N ASP A 5 -10.27 12.78 20.90
CA ASP A 5 -10.74 13.59 22.01
C ASP A 5 -11.88 14.55 21.61
N SER A 6 -11.89 15.04 20.35
CA SER A 6 -12.94 15.94 19.86
C SER A 6 -14.28 15.24 19.63
N LEU A 7 -14.31 13.93 19.39
CA LEU A 7 -15.53 13.13 19.27
C LEU A 7 -16.15 12.81 20.63
N ASN A 8 -15.34 12.55 21.65
CA ASN A 8 -15.80 12.30 23.00
C ASN A 8 -16.42 13.56 23.66
N ILE A 9 -15.91 14.75 23.36
CA ILE A 9 -16.45 16.01 23.91
C ILE A 9 -17.82 16.34 23.30
N LYS A 10 -18.08 15.99 22.03
CA LYS A 10 -19.40 16.22 21.40
C LYS A 10 -20.49 15.30 21.97
N LEU A 11 -20.14 14.09 22.40
CA LEU A 11 -21.11 13.14 23.00
C LEU A 11 -21.55 13.54 24.43
N LEU A 12 -20.73 14.30 25.16
CA LEU A 12 -21.01 14.69 26.54
C LEU A 12 -21.77 16.02 26.66
N SER A 13 -21.83 16.85 25.62
CA SER A 13 -22.48 18.18 25.66
C SER A 13 -23.99 18.17 25.35
N THR A 14 -24.56 17.00 24.96
CA THR A 14 -25.99 16.87 24.59
C THR A 14 -26.88 16.32 25.70
N TYR A 15 -26.37 16.18 26.93
CA TYR A 15 -27.10 15.60 28.05
C TYR A 15 -27.60 16.68 29.01
N SER A 16 -28.56 17.52 28.59
CA SER A 16 -29.38 18.31 29.56
C SER A 16 -30.68 18.79 28.95
N SER A 17 -31.77 18.15 29.33
CA SER A 17 -33.17 18.60 29.62
C SER A 17 -34.26 17.67 29.08
N PRO A 18 -35.36 17.49 29.81
CA PRO A 18 -36.27 16.37 29.63
C PRO A 18 -37.53 16.68 28.79
N THR A 19 -38.12 15.59 28.23
CA THR A 19 -39.49 15.48 27.69
C THR A 19 -39.79 16.17 26.35
N ASN A 20 -39.52 15.53 25.31
CA ASN A 20 -39.92 15.45 23.90
C ASN A 20 -38.73 15.17 22.95
N ALA A 21 -37.55 15.10 23.55
CA ALA A 21 -36.28 14.95 22.83
C ALA A 21 -35.85 13.45 22.61
N ARG A 22 -36.59 12.48 23.15
CA ARG A 22 -36.11 11.08 23.15
C ARG A 22 -36.18 10.38 21.80
N GLU A 23 -37.18 10.69 20.98
CA GLU A 23 -37.28 10.07 19.65
C GLU A 23 -36.36 10.75 18.62
N ASN A 24 -36.26 12.07 18.67
CA ASN A 24 -35.29 12.80 17.83
C ASN A 24 -33.84 12.45 18.21
N ASN A 25 -33.56 12.26 19.50
CA ASN A 25 -32.22 11.91 19.99
C ASN A 25 -31.81 10.49 19.60
N LEU A 26 -32.72 9.53 19.47
CA LEU A 26 -32.43 8.18 19.00
C LEU A 26 -32.16 8.13 17.49
N GLN A 27 -32.88 8.94 16.71
CA GLN A 27 -32.63 9.07 15.27
C GLN A 27 -31.32 9.80 14.98
N ASP A 28 -31.00 10.85 15.72
CA ASP A 28 -29.73 11.57 15.60
C ASP A 28 -28.54 10.73 16.06
N LEU A 29 -28.70 9.92 17.11
CA LEU A 29 -27.68 8.97 17.54
C LEU A 29 -27.46 7.84 16.53
N ALA A 30 -28.54 7.30 15.95
CA ALA A 30 -28.45 6.30 14.90
C ALA A 30 -27.80 6.86 13.63
N LYS A 31 -28.09 8.13 13.30
CA LYS A 31 -27.47 8.82 12.16
C LYS A 31 -25.98 9.08 12.39
N LEU A 32 -25.62 9.56 13.58
CA LEU A 32 -24.22 9.72 14.01
C LEU A 32 -23.45 8.38 14.04
N GLN A 33 -24.10 7.32 14.54
CA GLN A 33 -23.50 5.99 14.51
C GLN A 33 -23.29 5.48 13.08
N THR A 34 -24.24 5.73 12.20
CA THR A 34 -24.13 5.38 10.77
C THR A 34 -23.06 6.21 10.07
N GLU A 35 -22.94 7.50 10.37
CA GLU A 35 -21.89 8.37 9.85
C GLU A 35 -20.52 7.96 10.36
N VAL A 36 -20.38 7.67 11.66
CA VAL A 36 -19.13 7.15 12.25
C VAL A 36 -18.75 5.79 11.68
N MET A 37 -19.73 4.87 11.52
CA MET A 37 -19.51 3.57 10.88
C MET A 37 -19.11 3.73 9.42
N ASN A 38 -19.74 4.65 8.69
CA ASN A 38 -19.39 4.96 7.29
C ASN A 38 -18.00 5.63 7.17
N GLU A 39 -17.65 6.53 8.10
CA GLU A 39 -16.31 7.09 8.18
C GLU A 39 -15.27 6.04 8.53
N MET A 40 -15.55 5.14 9.49
CA MET A 40 -14.65 4.04 9.86
C MET A 40 -14.51 3.01 8.73
N THR A 41 -15.56 2.71 7.97
CA THR A 41 -15.52 1.80 6.83
C THR A 41 -14.92 2.47 5.58
N ASN A 42 -15.08 3.79 5.42
CA ASN A 42 -14.56 4.52 4.26
C ASN A 42 -13.06 4.87 4.38
N THR A 43 -12.47 4.79 5.58
CA THR A 43 -11.03 5.01 5.76
C THR A 43 -10.16 3.84 5.29
N HIS A 44 -10.76 2.67 5.00
CA HIS A 44 -10.05 1.44 4.66
C HIS A 44 -10.22 0.98 3.21
N ILE A 45 -10.98 1.69 2.39
CA ILE A 45 -11.23 1.30 1.01
C ILE A 45 -10.69 2.38 0.07
N VAL A 46 -9.78 1.98 -0.80
CA VAL A 46 -9.32 2.83 -1.90
C VAL A 46 -10.51 3.18 -2.80
N SER A 47 -10.82 4.48 -2.93
CA SER A 47 -11.92 4.91 -3.78
C SER A 47 -11.74 4.44 -5.24
N PRO A 48 -12.83 4.22 -6.00
CA PRO A 48 -12.73 3.76 -7.39
C PRO A 48 -11.85 4.67 -8.27
N SER A 49 -11.94 5.99 -8.07
CA SER A 49 -11.11 6.97 -8.79
C SER A 49 -9.63 6.83 -8.43
N LYS A 50 -9.31 6.70 -7.13
CA LYS A 50 -7.94 6.49 -6.67
C LYS A 50 -7.38 5.15 -7.14
N ARG A 51 -8.20 4.10 -7.12
CA ARG A 51 -7.81 2.79 -7.66
C ARG A 51 -7.44 2.87 -9.14
N GLN A 52 -8.23 3.58 -9.95
CA GLN A 52 -7.93 3.76 -11.37
C GLN A 52 -6.62 4.52 -11.58
N GLU A 53 -6.37 5.57 -10.80
CA GLU A 53 -5.12 6.34 -10.82
C GLU A 53 -3.91 5.44 -10.50
N LEU A 54 -4.00 4.62 -9.45
CA LEU A 54 -2.94 3.70 -9.02
C LEU A 54 -2.67 2.62 -10.07
N ILE A 55 -3.73 2.05 -10.66
CA ILE A 55 -3.62 1.07 -11.75
C ILE A 55 -2.89 1.71 -12.93
N GLN A 56 -3.28 2.92 -13.33
CA GLN A 56 -2.67 3.63 -14.45
C GLN A 56 -1.19 3.93 -14.19
N ALA A 57 -0.83 4.38 -12.99
CA ALA A 57 0.54 4.68 -12.63
C ALA A 57 1.46 3.44 -12.63
N THR A 58 0.91 2.26 -12.33
CA THR A 58 1.66 1.00 -12.28
C THR A 58 1.54 0.17 -13.56
N TYR A 59 0.73 0.58 -14.52
CA TYR A 59 0.42 -0.22 -15.73
C TYR A 59 1.64 -0.60 -16.53
N GLY A 60 2.51 0.37 -16.85
CA GLY A 60 3.74 0.11 -17.60
C GLY A 60 4.74 -0.75 -16.84
N ILE A 61 4.85 -0.56 -15.51
CA ILE A 61 5.70 -1.40 -14.64
C ILE A 61 5.23 -2.86 -14.69
N VAL A 62 3.91 -3.09 -14.60
CA VAL A 62 3.32 -4.43 -14.72
C VAL A 62 3.56 -5.01 -16.11
N GLY A 63 3.52 -4.19 -17.16
CA GLY A 63 3.90 -4.59 -18.51
C GLY A 63 5.32 -5.13 -18.58
N CYS A 64 6.28 -4.46 -17.94
CA CYS A 64 7.67 -4.92 -17.85
C CYS A 64 7.79 -6.26 -17.11
N VAL A 65 7.03 -6.46 -16.03
CA VAL A 65 7.01 -7.76 -15.32
C VAL A 65 6.53 -8.87 -16.23
N HIS A 66 5.45 -8.65 -16.97
CA HIS A 66 4.92 -9.65 -17.91
C HIS A 66 5.90 -9.94 -19.05
N GLU A 67 6.60 -8.93 -19.55
CA GLU A 67 7.61 -9.12 -20.59
C GLU A 67 8.79 -9.95 -20.09
N VAL A 68 9.30 -9.68 -18.88
CA VAL A 68 10.35 -10.49 -18.26
C VAL A 68 9.90 -11.95 -18.11
N TYR A 69 8.67 -12.17 -17.61
CA TYR A 69 8.14 -13.53 -17.47
C TYR A 69 7.94 -14.22 -18.82
N ARG A 70 7.50 -13.48 -19.84
CA ARG A 70 7.34 -14.00 -21.21
C ARG A 70 8.66 -14.47 -21.82
N GLN A 71 9.76 -13.75 -21.53
CA GLN A 71 11.09 -14.05 -22.07
C GLN A 71 11.79 -15.19 -21.32
N LEU A 72 11.67 -15.19 -19.99
CA LEU A 72 12.46 -16.09 -19.13
C LEU A 72 11.67 -17.30 -18.61
N GLY A 73 10.33 -17.22 -18.57
CA GLY A 73 9.48 -18.20 -17.91
C GLY A 73 9.69 -18.24 -16.40
N GLY A 74 9.17 -19.29 -15.75
CA GLY A 74 9.39 -19.55 -14.32
C GLY A 74 10.57 -20.46 -14.07
N GLY A 75 11.03 -20.54 -12.79
CA GLY A 75 12.01 -21.52 -12.32
C GLY A 75 13.47 -21.07 -12.27
N LEU A 76 13.75 -19.82 -12.62
CA LEU A 76 15.09 -19.24 -12.43
C LEU A 76 15.24 -18.68 -11.01
N PRO A 77 16.50 -18.50 -10.53
CA PRO A 77 16.78 -17.82 -9.28
C PRO A 77 16.27 -16.37 -9.25
N GLU A 78 15.86 -15.90 -8.09
CA GLU A 78 15.26 -14.57 -7.87
C GLU A 78 16.11 -13.42 -8.43
N TYR A 79 17.43 -13.45 -8.19
CA TYR A 79 18.35 -12.39 -8.64
C TYR A 79 18.38 -12.22 -10.17
N ILE A 80 18.08 -13.28 -10.94
CA ILE A 80 18.00 -13.19 -12.41
C ILE A 80 16.78 -12.34 -12.81
N TYR A 81 15.64 -12.56 -12.14
CA TYR A 81 14.43 -11.78 -12.40
C TYR A 81 14.58 -10.32 -11.96
N GLN A 82 15.24 -10.07 -10.83
CA GLN A 82 15.55 -8.70 -10.37
C GLN A 82 16.40 -7.95 -11.39
N GLU A 83 17.45 -8.60 -11.93
CA GLU A 83 18.31 -8.00 -12.94
C GLU A 83 17.56 -7.76 -14.27
N ALA A 84 16.80 -8.76 -14.72
CA ALA A 84 16.03 -8.66 -15.96
C ALA A 84 14.96 -7.57 -15.87
N LEU A 85 14.23 -7.49 -14.75
CA LEU A 85 13.20 -6.47 -14.53
C LEU A 85 13.82 -5.06 -14.46
N ALA A 86 14.94 -4.90 -13.78
CA ALA A 86 15.66 -3.65 -13.75
C ALA A 86 16.05 -3.17 -15.18
N LYS A 87 16.55 -4.10 -15.99
CA LYS A 87 16.90 -3.82 -17.38
C LYS A 87 15.67 -3.46 -18.22
N GLU A 88 14.58 -4.22 -18.09
CA GLU A 88 13.34 -3.98 -18.82
C GLU A 88 12.72 -2.63 -18.47
N LEU A 89 12.67 -2.27 -17.18
CA LEU A 89 12.20 -0.97 -16.71
C LEU A 89 13.04 0.17 -17.29
N THR A 90 14.39 0.02 -17.31
CA THR A 90 15.28 1.02 -17.88
C THR A 90 15.06 1.20 -19.39
N ILE A 91 14.87 0.11 -20.15
CA ILE A 91 14.56 0.14 -21.59
C ILE A 91 13.24 0.89 -21.84
N ASN A 92 12.27 0.77 -20.93
CA ASN A 92 10.98 1.47 -21.02
C ASN A 92 11.01 2.90 -20.43
N GLY A 93 12.21 3.45 -20.13
CA GLY A 93 12.40 4.84 -19.76
C GLY A 93 12.14 5.16 -18.28
N TYR A 94 12.03 4.16 -17.41
CA TYR A 94 11.87 4.39 -15.98
C TYR A 94 13.19 4.74 -15.30
N THR A 95 13.16 5.69 -14.38
CA THR A 95 14.23 5.92 -13.40
C THR A 95 14.10 4.89 -12.29
N ILE A 96 15.15 4.09 -12.09
CA ILE A 96 15.12 3.00 -11.10
C ILE A 96 16.31 3.05 -10.16
N HIS A 97 16.12 2.56 -8.96
CA HIS A 97 17.17 2.32 -7.97
C HIS A 97 17.14 0.83 -7.57
N LYS A 98 18.29 0.16 -7.74
CA LYS A 98 18.47 -1.26 -7.37
C LYS A 98 19.01 -1.35 -5.95
N GLU A 99 18.53 -2.35 -5.21
CA GLU A 99 19.02 -2.65 -3.86
C GLU A 99 19.06 -1.41 -2.95
N MET A 100 18.03 -0.57 -3.06
CA MET A 100 17.98 0.70 -2.38
C MET A 100 17.91 0.51 -0.86
N MET A 101 18.86 1.13 -0.17
CA MET A 101 18.88 1.20 1.29
C MET A 101 18.16 2.46 1.76
N TYR A 102 17.19 2.30 2.66
CA TYR A 102 16.42 3.38 3.26
C TYR A 102 16.48 3.28 4.79
N HIS A 103 16.86 4.36 5.44
CA HIS A 103 16.95 4.45 6.89
C HIS A 103 15.66 5.06 7.45
N PRO A 104 14.81 4.26 8.14
CA PRO A 104 13.57 4.77 8.70
C PRO A 104 13.82 5.82 9.80
N LEU A 105 12.86 6.74 9.95
CA LEU A 105 12.88 7.74 11.00
C LEU A 105 12.18 7.21 12.27
N TYR A 106 12.77 7.46 13.44
CA TYR A 106 12.14 7.27 14.73
C TYR A 106 12.17 8.58 15.51
N ARG A 107 11.02 9.15 15.83
CA ARG A 107 10.88 10.48 16.47
C ARG A 107 11.68 11.57 15.76
N GLY A 108 11.66 11.56 14.43
CA GLY A 108 12.37 12.52 13.58
C GLY A 108 13.87 12.29 13.44
N THR A 109 14.42 11.23 14.04
CA THR A 109 15.84 10.87 13.93
C THR A 109 15.99 9.62 13.06
N GLU A 110 16.93 9.68 12.12
CA GLU A 110 17.26 8.55 11.25
C GLU A 110 17.89 7.40 12.05
N LEU A 111 17.40 6.19 11.82
CA LEU A 111 17.94 4.98 12.44
C LEU A 111 19.20 4.52 11.70
N LYS A 112 20.13 3.88 12.42
CA LYS A 112 21.31 3.24 11.81
C LYS A 112 20.94 1.99 11.01
N SER A 113 19.86 1.29 11.39
CA SER A 113 19.32 0.16 10.66
C SER A 113 18.59 0.63 9.41
N TYR A 114 18.56 -0.19 8.39
CA TYR A 114 17.96 0.17 7.10
C TYR A 114 17.04 -0.94 6.58
N LEU A 115 16.13 -0.53 5.71
CA LEU A 115 15.35 -1.39 4.83
C LEU A 115 16.14 -1.51 3.52
N LYS A 116 16.22 -2.71 2.96
CA LYS A 116 16.84 -2.95 1.64
C LYS A 116 15.75 -3.45 0.70
N MET A 117 15.40 -2.64 -0.29
CA MET A 117 14.37 -2.91 -1.28
C MET A 117 15.02 -3.35 -2.58
N ASP A 118 14.46 -4.37 -3.25
CA ASP A 118 15.04 -4.90 -4.49
C ASP A 118 15.12 -3.85 -5.60
N LEU A 119 13.98 -3.23 -5.90
CA LEU A 119 13.87 -2.16 -6.90
C LEU A 119 12.94 -1.05 -6.39
N VAL A 120 13.27 0.18 -6.71
CA VAL A 120 12.42 1.35 -6.53
C VAL A 120 12.30 2.08 -7.85
N VAL A 121 11.08 2.39 -8.27
CA VAL A 121 10.77 3.09 -9.52
C VAL A 121 10.18 4.46 -9.20
N GLU A 122 10.73 5.52 -9.78
CA GLU A 122 10.17 6.87 -9.66
C GLU A 122 8.97 7.02 -10.59
N THR A 123 7.86 7.52 -10.05
CA THR A 123 6.64 7.80 -10.81
C THR A 123 6.06 9.16 -10.44
N THR A 124 5.06 9.61 -11.20
CA THR A 124 4.33 10.85 -10.91
C THR A 124 3.55 10.82 -9.59
N LEU A 125 3.25 9.63 -9.07
CA LEU A 125 2.60 9.43 -7.76
C LEU A 125 3.59 9.23 -6.61
N GLY A 126 4.89 9.33 -6.87
CA GLY A 126 5.97 9.05 -5.93
C GLY A 126 6.67 7.73 -6.25
N ASN A 127 7.45 7.26 -5.30
CA ASN A 127 8.22 6.04 -5.44
C ASN A 127 7.34 4.79 -5.35
N VAL A 128 7.55 3.85 -6.28
CA VAL A 128 6.95 2.52 -6.29
C VAL A 128 8.02 1.51 -5.89
N ILE A 129 7.78 0.81 -4.79
CA ILE A 129 8.63 -0.28 -4.32
C ILE A 129 8.27 -1.54 -5.12
N ILE A 130 9.26 -2.28 -5.60
CA ILE A 130 9.05 -3.60 -6.19
C ILE A 130 9.90 -4.60 -5.43
N GLU A 131 9.23 -5.60 -4.87
CA GLU A 131 9.85 -6.76 -4.22
C GLU A 131 9.65 -7.96 -5.12
N CYS A 132 10.74 -8.58 -5.55
CA CYS A 132 10.75 -9.75 -6.42
C CYS A 132 10.88 -11.03 -5.60
N LYS A 133 10.15 -12.05 -6.01
CA LYS A 133 10.24 -13.41 -5.46
C LYS A 133 10.26 -14.45 -6.58
N ALA A 134 10.87 -15.60 -6.30
CA ALA A 134 10.87 -16.77 -7.18
C ALA A 134 10.42 -18.01 -6.39
N LEU A 135 9.25 -17.93 -5.76
CA LEU A 135 8.68 -18.94 -4.86
C LEU A 135 7.54 -19.70 -5.54
N SER A 136 7.32 -20.95 -5.14
CA SER A 136 6.15 -21.72 -5.58
C SER A 136 4.83 -21.07 -5.17
N ARG A 137 4.81 -20.37 -4.03
CA ARG A 137 3.70 -19.52 -3.55
C ARG A 137 4.22 -18.46 -2.60
N LEU A 138 3.53 -17.32 -2.57
CA LEU A 138 3.72 -16.29 -1.54
C LEU A 138 3.11 -16.74 -0.20
N THR A 139 3.70 -16.28 0.88
CA THR A 139 3.22 -16.50 2.25
C THR A 139 3.08 -15.15 2.97
N GLU A 140 2.54 -15.16 4.17
CA GLU A 140 2.43 -13.93 4.98
C GLU A 140 3.77 -13.24 5.20
N LYS A 141 4.88 -13.99 5.21
CA LYS A 141 6.23 -13.43 5.39
C LYS A 141 6.57 -12.42 4.30
N GLU A 142 6.31 -12.73 3.04
CA GLU A 142 6.59 -11.85 1.91
C GLU A 142 5.67 -10.62 1.94
N HIS A 143 4.42 -10.77 2.34
CA HIS A 143 3.49 -9.67 2.54
C HIS A 143 3.96 -8.73 3.65
N TYR A 144 4.33 -9.28 4.83
CA TYR A 144 4.83 -8.46 5.94
C TYR A 144 6.11 -7.72 5.60
N GLN A 145 6.97 -8.29 4.76
CA GLN A 145 8.17 -7.61 4.27
C GLN A 145 7.79 -6.33 3.50
N VAL A 146 6.90 -6.44 2.52
CA VAL A 146 6.42 -5.31 1.71
C VAL A 146 5.67 -4.28 2.57
N PHE A 147 4.83 -4.74 3.52
CA PHE A 147 4.14 -3.85 4.45
C PHE A 147 5.11 -3.10 5.37
N GLY A 148 6.21 -3.74 5.76
CA GLY A 148 7.31 -3.11 6.50
C GLY A 148 7.96 -1.99 5.69
N TYR A 149 8.18 -2.19 4.39
CA TYR A 149 8.71 -1.15 3.51
C TYR A 149 7.77 0.04 3.41
N LEU A 150 6.48 -0.20 3.13
CA LEU A 150 5.48 0.87 3.02
C LEU A 150 5.37 1.69 4.30
N ARG A 151 5.35 1.04 5.47
CA ARG A 151 5.30 1.74 6.76
C ARG A 151 6.59 2.49 7.08
N GLY A 152 7.73 1.90 6.75
CA GLY A 152 9.04 2.48 7.06
C GLY A 152 9.39 3.69 6.19
N THR A 153 8.96 3.69 4.93
CA THR A 153 9.22 4.76 3.95
C THR A 153 8.11 5.80 3.87
N SER A 154 6.87 5.42 4.23
CA SER A 154 5.65 6.18 3.93
C SER A 154 5.43 6.42 2.42
N TRP A 155 6.06 5.62 1.55
CA TRP A 155 5.84 5.69 0.11
C TRP A 155 4.50 5.06 -0.27
N PRO A 156 3.84 5.57 -1.34
CA PRO A 156 2.44 5.27 -1.57
C PRO A 156 2.18 3.86 -2.14
N ILE A 157 3.12 3.27 -2.87
CA ILE A 157 2.84 2.08 -3.68
C ILE A 157 3.95 1.04 -3.50
N ALA A 158 3.52 -0.22 -3.38
CA ALA A 158 4.42 -1.37 -3.50
C ALA A 158 3.80 -2.46 -4.38
N LEU A 159 4.66 -3.13 -5.14
CA LEU A 159 4.36 -4.33 -5.91
C LEU A 159 5.13 -5.51 -5.34
N LEU A 160 4.42 -6.57 -4.98
CA LEU A 160 5.00 -7.87 -4.66
C LEU A 160 4.87 -8.76 -5.90
N VAL A 161 5.99 -9.12 -6.49
CA VAL A 161 6.05 -9.84 -7.77
C VAL A 161 6.68 -11.21 -7.55
N ASN A 162 5.93 -12.28 -7.81
CA ASN A 162 6.43 -13.65 -7.73
C ASN A 162 6.57 -14.27 -9.13
N PHE A 163 7.80 -14.40 -9.58
CA PHE A 163 8.15 -15.04 -10.85
C PHE A 163 8.14 -16.58 -10.78
N GLY A 164 8.09 -17.17 -9.57
CA GLY A 164 7.98 -18.61 -9.39
C GLY A 164 6.57 -19.16 -9.61
N SER A 165 5.57 -18.32 -9.74
CA SER A 165 4.18 -18.68 -10.04
C SER A 165 4.03 -19.15 -11.49
N SER A 166 3.08 -20.03 -11.77
CA SER A 166 2.75 -20.55 -13.11
C SER A 166 1.22 -20.52 -13.31
N PRO A 167 0.69 -20.20 -14.51
CA PRO A 167 1.38 -20.02 -15.80
C PRO A 167 1.90 -18.61 -16.07
N ARG A 168 1.85 -17.72 -15.11
CA ARG A 168 2.28 -16.32 -15.23
C ARG A 168 2.84 -15.81 -13.89
N ALA A 169 3.62 -14.73 -13.91
CA ALA A 169 4.01 -14.06 -12.68
C ALA A 169 2.78 -13.62 -11.88
N GLN A 170 2.80 -13.87 -10.57
CA GLN A 170 1.81 -13.33 -9.64
C GLN A 170 2.23 -11.92 -9.26
N ILE A 171 1.31 -10.96 -9.36
CA ILE A 171 1.56 -9.56 -9.04
C ILE A 171 0.49 -9.09 -8.07
N GLU A 172 0.92 -8.66 -6.90
CA GLU A 172 0.06 -8.06 -5.89
C GLU A 172 0.45 -6.59 -5.71
N ARG A 173 -0.55 -5.72 -5.63
CA ARG A 173 -0.37 -4.27 -5.59
C ARG A 173 -0.91 -3.74 -4.28
N TYR A 174 -0.13 -2.92 -3.60
CA TYR A 174 -0.48 -2.34 -2.31
C TYR A 174 -0.35 -0.83 -2.34
N TYR A 175 -1.33 -0.17 -1.77
CA TYR A 175 -1.37 1.26 -1.56
C TYR A 175 -1.30 1.58 -0.08
N TYR A 176 -0.41 2.49 0.30
CA TYR A 176 -0.26 2.99 1.65
C TYR A 176 -0.82 4.40 1.77
N ASN A 177 -1.72 4.59 2.72
CA ASN A 177 -2.28 5.90 3.03
C ASN A 177 -2.52 6.04 4.53
N ASN A 178 -1.84 6.99 5.18
CA ASN A 178 -2.04 7.35 6.58
C ASN A 178 -2.08 6.16 7.56
N GLY A 179 -1.15 5.21 7.42
CA GLY A 179 -1.04 4.05 8.31
C GLY A 179 -1.81 2.82 7.84
N VAL A 180 -2.68 2.97 6.84
CA VAL A 180 -3.48 1.88 6.26
C VAL A 180 -2.83 1.37 4.99
N ILE A 181 -2.85 0.05 4.80
CA ILE A 181 -2.38 -0.62 3.58
C ILE A 181 -3.56 -1.36 2.97
N ASP A 182 -3.89 -1.02 1.74
CA ASP A 182 -4.96 -1.63 0.95
C ASP A 182 -4.40 -2.26 -0.32
N ALA A 183 -5.01 -3.38 -0.76
CA ALA A 183 -4.75 -3.95 -2.07
C ALA A 183 -5.58 -3.25 -3.16
N PHE A 184 -5.05 -3.14 -4.40
CA PHE A 184 -5.74 -2.49 -5.50
C PHE A 184 -5.56 -3.16 -6.87
#